data_0e94d2b44bd8677ad76d7463328857ea
#
_entry.id   0e94d2b44bd8677ad76d7463328857ea
#
_cell.length_a   1.000
_cell.length_b   1.000
_cell.length_c   1.000
_cell.angle_alpha   90.00
_cell.angle_beta   90.00
_cell.angle_gamma   90.00
#
_symmetry.space_group_name_H-M   'P 1'
#
loop_
_entity.id
_entity.type
_entity.pdbx_description
1 polymer ?
#
loop_
_entity_poly.entity_id
_entity_poly.type
_entity_poly.pdbx_seq_one_letter_code
_entity_poly.pdbx_strand_id
1 'polypeptide(L)'
;TILCGVLQTGSILCFDKMVEKGIEPAYAAKLIQYGWETITEALKHGGITHMMDRLSNSSKLKAFELSEQLKEIMTPLFQKHMDDIMSGHFSKTMMEDWANDDKNLLTWRAATGETAFEKTDATATAIDEQEYFDHGILMVAFVRAGVELAFETMVDAGIKEESAYYESLHETPLIANTIARKKLFEMNRVISDTAEYGCYLFDHACKPLLADFMKSIDTAVIGKGMPSKGVDNQALIAVNAKLRNHPIEKVGATLRSAMTAMKKIV
;
A
#
# COMPACT_ATOMS: atom_id res chain seq x y z
N THR A 1 -2.30 -5.36 10.43
CA THR A 1 -1.80 -4.13 11.06
C THR A 1 -0.96 -3.31 10.10
N ILE A 2 0.19 -3.83 9.66
CA ILE A 2 1.23 -3.06 8.93
C ILE A 2 0.75 -2.56 7.56
N LEU A 3 0.01 -3.38 6.80
CA LEU A 3 -0.50 -2.98 5.49
C LEU A 3 -1.56 -1.89 5.57
N CYS A 4 -2.38 -1.87 6.62
CA CYS A 4 -3.26 -0.73 6.90
C CYS A 4 -2.44 0.56 7.04
N GLY A 5 -1.34 0.51 7.79
CA GLY A 5 -0.43 1.64 7.97
C GLY A 5 0.27 2.07 6.69
N VAL A 6 0.71 1.13 5.85
CA VAL A 6 1.30 1.43 4.52
C VAL A 6 0.31 2.17 3.63
N LEU A 7 -0.93 1.68 3.51
CA LEU A 7 -1.95 2.32 2.68
C LEU A 7 -2.40 3.66 3.27
N GLN A 8 -2.49 3.78 4.60
CA GLN A 8 -2.77 5.06 5.25
C GLN A 8 -1.68 6.09 4.98
N THR A 9 -0.41 5.74 5.25
CA THR A 9 0.74 6.60 4.97
C THR A 9 0.80 7.00 3.50
N GLY A 10 0.67 6.02 2.61
CA GLY A 10 0.63 6.25 1.16
C GLY A 10 -0.51 7.18 0.74
N SER A 11 -1.70 7.03 1.32
CA SER A 11 -2.85 7.90 1.02
C SER A 11 -2.57 9.35 1.35
N ILE A 12 -2.09 9.61 2.58
CA ILE A 12 -1.85 10.97 3.06
C ILE A 12 -0.71 11.61 2.26
N LEU A 13 0.43 10.92 2.12
CA LEU A 13 1.61 11.47 1.44
C LEU A 13 1.37 11.70 -0.06
N CYS A 14 0.68 10.78 -0.74
CA CYS A 14 0.35 10.94 -2.15
C CYS A 14 -0.64 12.09 -2.38
N PHE A 15 -1.67 12.20 -1.53
CA PHE A 15 -2.65 13.29 -1.62
C PHE A 15 -1.97 14.64 -1.41
N ASP A 16 -1.21 14.79 -0.31
CA ASP A 16 -0.52 16.04 0.02
C ASP A 16 0.46 16.44 -1.09
N LYS A 17 1.20 15.48 -1.66
CA LYS A 17 2.10 15.72 -2.78
C LYS A 17 1.38 16.20 -4.03
N MET A 18 0.25 15.61 -4.38
CA MET A 18 -0.54 16.04 -5.54
C MET A 18 -1.04 17.48 -5.37
N VAL A 19 -1.60 17.79 -4.20
CA VAL A 19 -2.11 19.14 -3.90
C VAL A 19 -0.98 20.17 -3.87
N GLU A 20 0.15 19.83 -3.23
CA GLU A 20 1.38 20.67 -3.25
C GLU A 20 1.81 21.02 -4.67
N LYS A 21 1.68 20.09 -5.61
CA LYS A 21 2.04 20.26 -7.02
C LYS A 21 0.93 20.82 -7.91
N GLY A 22 -0.16 21.30 -7.32
CA GLY A 22 -1.24 21.99 -8.03
C GLY A 22 -2.24 21.05 -8.74
N ILE A 23 -2.29 19.77 -8.36
CA ILE A 23 -3.37 18.88 -8.77
C ILE A 23 -4.64 19.27 -8.01
N GLU A 24 -5.77 19.26 -8.71
CA GLU A 24 -7.07 19.61 -8.14
C GLU A 24 -7.42 18.66 -6.96
N PRO A 25 -7.71 19.18 -5.76
CA PRO A 25 -7.87 18.36 -4.55
C PRO A 25 -8.96 17.30 -4.66
N ALA A 26 -10.13 17.62 -5.28
CA ALA A 26 -11.21 16.64 -5.41
C ALA A 26 -10.83 15.48 -6.36
N TYR A 27 -10.04 15.75 -7.41
CA TYR A 27 -9.46 14.73 -8.26
C TYR A 27 -8.44 13.88 -7.49
N ALA A 28 -7.53 14.53 -6.74
CA ALA A 28 -6.56 13.82 -5.92
C ALA A 28 -7.24 12.90 -4.89
N ALA A 29 -8.30 13.37 -4.23
CA ALA A 29 -9.09 12.56 -3.32
C ALA A 29 -9.72 11.35 -4.02
N LYS A 30 -10.27 11.55 -5.24
CA LYS A 30 -10.84 10.47 -6.06
C LYS A 30 -9.78 9.43 -6.42
N LEU A 31 -8.63 9.87 -6.94
CA LEU A 31 -7.54 9.00 -7.36
C LEU A 31 -7.06 8.13 -6.20
N ILE A 32 -6.86 8.72 -5.02
CA ILE A 32 -6.38 7.98 -3.84
C ILE A 32 -7.47 7.05 -3.29
N GLN A 33 -8.66 7.58 -3.04
CA GLN A 33 -9.72 6.81 -2.37
C GLN A 33 -10.09 5.53 -3.11
N TYR A 34 -10.21 5.59 -4.44
CA TYR A 34 -10.65 4.45 -5.26
C TYR A 34 -9.50 3.75 -5.97
N GLY A 35 -8.35 4.41 -6.10
CA GLY A 35 -7.18 3.83 -6.76
C GLY A 35 -6.62 2.62 -6.03
N TRP A 36 -6.59 2.62 -4.70
CA TRP A 36 -6.15 1.44 -3.95
C TRP A 36 -6.98 0.20 -4.28
N GLU A 37 -8.31 0.32 -4.32
CA GLU A 37 -9.21 -0.80 -4.66
C GLU A 37 -8.92 -1.31 -6.08
N THR A 38 -8.83 -0.41 -7.06
CA THR A 38 -8.55 -0.77 -8.47
C THR A 38 -7.19 -1.46 -8.64
N ILE A 39 -6.15 -0.92 -8.01
CA ILE A 39 -4.79 -1.47 -8.08
C ILE A 39 -4.72 -2.85 -7.41
N THR A 40 -5.30 -3.00 -6.23
CA THR A 40 -5.23 -4.25 -5.48
C THR A 40 -6.18 -5.33 -5.99
N GLU A 41 -7.20 -4.98 -6.75
CA GLU A 41 -8.02 -5.98 -7.44
C GLU A 41 -7.18 -6.74 -8.49
N ALA A 42 -6.31 -6.04 -9.23
CA ALA A 42 -5.34 -6.68 -10.13
C ALA A 42 -4.36 -7.58 -9.35
N LEU A 43 -3.91 -7.14 -8.19
CA LEU A 43 -3.06 -7.93 -7.29
C LEU A 43 -3.74 -9.23 -6.85
N LYS A 44 -5.00 -9.16 -6.43
CA LYS A 44 -5.80 -10.32 -5.99
C LYS A 44 -5.92 -11.39 -7.07
N HIS A 45 -6.18 -10.99 -8.31
CA HIS A 45 -6.45 -11.92 -9.40
C HIS A 45 -5.20 -12.53 -10.03
N GLY A 46 -4.07 -11.83 -10.06
CA GLY A 46 -2.89 -12.30 -10.77
C GLY A 46 -1.55 -12.03 -10.08
N GLY A 47 -1.57 -11.60 -8.82
CA GLY A 47 -0.37 -11.30 -8.04
C GLY A 47 0.27 -9.96 -8.40
N ILE A 48 1.47 -9.77 -7.87
CA ILE A 48 2.27 -8.55 -8.11
C ILE A 48 2.61 -8.41 -9.60
N THR A 49 2.91 -9.52 -10.25
CA THR A 49 3.21 -9.53 -11.70
C THR A 49 2.03 -8.95 -12.49
N HIS A 50 0.81 -9.42 -12.24
CA HIS A 50 -0.37 -8.93 -12.96
C HIS A 50 -0.66 -7.45 -12.68
N MET A 51 -0.55 -7.02 -11.42
CA MET A 51 -0.69 -5.61 -11.06
C MET A 51 0.33 -4.73 -11.80
N MET A 52 1.59 -5.14 -11.84
CA MET A 52 2.66 -4.41 -12.53
C MET A 52 2.50 -4.43 -14.06
N ASP A 53 1.88 -5.48 -14.62
CA ASP A 53 1.62 -5.61 -16.06
C ASP A 53 0.51 -4.67 -16.55
N ARG A 54 -0.27 -4.05 -15.65
CA ARG A 54 -1.22 -2.97 -15.99
C ARG A 54 -0.53 -1.65 -16.34
N LEU A 55 0.73 -1.47 -15.97
CA LEU A 55 1.53 -0.28 -16.27
C LEU A 55 2.16 -0.36 -17.67
N SER A 56 2.36 0.79 -18.31
CA SER A 56 3.26 0.88 -19.47
C SER A 56 4.66 0.42 -19.10
N ASN A 57 5.47 0.01 -20.07
CA ASN A 57 6.84 -0.47 -19.78
C ASN A 57 7.69 0.57 -19.05
N SER A 58 7.59 1.84 -19.43
CA SER A 58 8.31 2.93 -18.75
C SER A 58 7.80 3.15 -17.31
N SER A 59 6.48 3.13 -17.12
CA SER A 59 5.86 3.25 -15.81
C SER A 59 6.16 2.05 -14.91
N LYS A 60 6.22 0.83 -15.47
CA LYS A 60 6.61 -0.38 -14.75
C LYS A 60 8.04 -0.30 -14.22
N LEU A 61 8.99 0.10 -15.06
CA LEU A 61 10.39 0.29 -14.60
C LEU A 61 10.46 1.34 -13.49
N LYS A 62 9.71 2.43 -13.63
CA LYS A 62 9.68 3.49 -12.59
C LYS A 62 9.01 3.02 -11.31
N ALA A 63 7.87 2.35 -11.39
CA ALA A 63 7.21 1.75 -10.22
C ALA A 63 8.12 0.75 -9.50
N PHE A 64 8.86 -0.07 -10.26
CA PHE A 64 9.82 -1.01 -9.72
C PHE A 64 10.94 -0.27 -8.96
N GLU A 65 11.57 0.73 -9.58
CA GLU A 65 12.60 1.57 -8.94
C GLU A 65 12.10 2.20 -7.63
N LEU A 66 10.93 2.85 -7.67
CA LEU A 66 10.33 3.49 -6.49
C LEU A 66 10.01 2.48 -5.39
N SER A 67 9.51 1.30 -5.75
CA SER A 67 9.21 0.27 -4.76
C SER A 67 10.46 -0.33 -4.11
N GLU A 68 11.59 -0.45 -4.82
CA GLU A 68 12.88 -0.85 -4.22
C GLU A 68 13.35 0.20 -3.20
N GLN A 69 13.25 1.49 -3.53
CA GLN A 69 13.58 2.58 -2.59
C GLN A 69 12.66 2.55 -1.36
N LEU A 70 11.36 2.37 -1.55
CA LEU A 70 10.40 2.23 -0.46
C LEU A 70 10.71 1.02 0.43
N LYS A 71 11.07 -0.13 -0.17
CA LYS A 71 11.50 -1.33 0.57
C LYS A 71 12.72 -1.03 1.43
N GLU A 72 13.75 -0.41 0.87
CA GLU A 72 14.97 -0.05 1.60
C GLU A 72 14.66 0.83 2.82
N ILE A 73 13.83 1.87 2.64
CA ILE A 73 13.46 2.80 3.71
C ILE A 73 12.61 2.12 4.78
N MET A 74 11.65 1.27 4.39
CA MET A 74 10.68 0.70 5.31
C MET A 74 11.14 -0.61 5.97
N THR A 75 12.15 -1.30 5.45
CA THR A 75 12.62 -2.59 5.98
C THR A 75 12.90 -2.55 7.50
N PRO A 76 13.64 -1.57 8.05
CA PRO A 76 13.88 -1.54 9.50
C PRO A 76 12.59 -1.39 10.32
N LEU A 77 11.61 -0.67 9.78
CA LEU A 77 10.33 -0.49 10.45
C LEU A 77 9.49 -1.77 10.46
N PHE A 78 9.48 -2.52 9.35
CA PHE A 78 8.82 -3.82 9.27
C PHE A 78 9.44 -4.84 10.23
N GLN A 79 10.77 -4.91 10.27
CA GLN A 79 11.50 -5.79 11.18
C GLN A 79 11.20 -5.43 12.64
N LYS A 80 11.31 -4.15 12.99
CA LYS A 80 10.98 -3.69 14.35
C LYS A 80 9.55 -4.04 14.75
N HIS A 81 8.58 -3.83 13.86
CA HIS A 81 7.18 -4.16 14.15
C HIS A 81 6.97 -5.66 14.39
N MET A 82 7.64 -6.51 13.60
CA MET A 82 7.60 -7.96 13.80
C MET A 82 8.24 -8.34 15.14
N ASP A 83 9.40 -7.78 15.48
CA ASP A 83 10.07 -8.02 16.75
C ASP A 83 9.19 -7.59 17.94
N ASP A 84 8.52 -6.44 17.83
CA ASP A 84 7.60 -5.95 18.87
C ASP A 84 6.39 -6.90 19.04
N ILE A 85 5.88 -7.48 17.96
CA ILE A 85 4.81 -8.50 18.02
C ILE A 85 5.34 -9.78 18.67
N MET A 86 6.44 -10.31 18.20
CA MET A 86 7.01 -11.58 18.67
C MET A 86 7.46 -11.52 20.14
N SER A 87 7.99 -10.40 20.58
CA SER A 87 8.39 -10.18 21.99
C SER A 87 7.22 -9.87 22.93
N GLY A 88 6.02 -9.60 22.40
CA GLY A 88 4.86 -9.14 23.16
C GLY A 88 4.91 -7.64 23.50
N HIS A 89 5.93 -6.91 23.05
CA HIS A 89 6.05 -5.47 23.30
C HIS A 89 4.88 -4.68 22.70
N PHE A 90 4.48 -5.03 21.46
CA PHE A 90 3.32 -4.42 20.80
C PHE A 90 2.05 -4.55 21.64
N SER A 91 1.72 -5.77 22.08
CA SER A 91 0.52 -6.04 22.88
C SER A 91 0.58 -5.30 24.23
N LYS A 92 1.76 -5.30 24.86
CA LYS A 92 1.96 -4.58 26.12
C LYS A 92 1.71 -3.08 25.96
N THR A 93 2.30 -2.46 24.95
CA THR A 93 2.14 -1.02 24.68
C THR A 93 0.69 -0.65 24.40
N MET A 94 -0.03 -1.47 23.61
CA MET A 94 -1.44 -1.28 23.34
C MET A 94 -2.29 -1.40 24.62
N MET A 95 -2.02 -2.39 25.47
CA MET A 95 -2.74 -2.58 26.73
C MET A 95 -2.45 -1.47 27.75
N GLU A 96 -1.24 -0.91 27.75
CA GLU A 96 -0.89 0.25 28.56
C GLU A 96 -1.65 1.51 28.13
N ASP A 97 -1.81 1.72 26.83
CA ASP A 97 -2.62 2.83 26.29
C ASP A 97 -4.09 2.64 26.66
N TRP A 98 -4.61 1.43 26.49
CA TRP A 98 -5.98 1.09 26.91
C TRP A 98 -6.20 1.34 28.40
N ALA A 99 -5.26 0.98 29.26
CA ALA A 99 -5.34 1.27 30.69
C ALA A 99 -5.28 2.78 31.03
N ASN A 100 -4.86 3.61 30.06
CA ASN A 100 -4.82 5.08 30.14
C ASN A 100 -5.92 5.73 29.27
N ASP A 101 -7.08 5.12 29.18
CA ASP A 101 -8.26 5.62 28.46
C ASP A 101 -8.01 5.83 26.94
N ASP A 102 -7.21 4.97 26.30
CA ASP A 102 -6.88 5.01 24.87
C ASP A 102 -6.33 6.36 24.39
N LYS A 103 -5.58 7.05 25.22
CA LYS A 103 -5.13 8.42 24.98
C LYS A 103 -4.37 8.58 23.66
N ASN A 104 -3.45 7.67 23.38
CA ASN A 104 -2.68 7.72 22.12
C ASN A 104 -3.56 7.35 20.93
N LEU A 105 -4.32 6.28 21.03
CA LEU A 105 -5.25 5.82 20.00
C LEU A 105 -6.23 6.94 19.59
N LEU A 106 -6.87 7.57 20.55
CA LEU A 106 -7.84 8.65 20.32
C LEU A 106 -7.17 9.89 19.72
N THR A 107 -5.93 10.20 20.12
CA THR A 107 -5.16 11.30 19.54
C THR A 107 -4.82 11.05 18.09
N TRP A 108 -4.37 9.85 17.73
CA TRP A 108 -4.04 9.47 16.35
C TRP A 108 -5.28 9.39 15.46
N ARG A 109 -6.37 8.85 16.01
CA ARG A 109 -7.68 8.79 15.34
C ARG A 109 -8.17 10.20 14.99
N ALA A 110 -8.13 11.13 15.93
CA ALA A 110 -8.49 12.52 15.71
C ALA A 110 -7.59 13.17 14.66
N ALA A 111 -6.27 12.98 14.74
CA ALA A 111 -5.32 13.50 13.75
C ALA A 111 -5.60 12.97 12.34
N THR A 112 -5.99 11.71 12.19
CA THR A 112 -6.38 11.14 10.89
C THR A 112 -7.60 11.83 10.32
N GLY A 113 -8.64 12.09 11.14
CA GLY A 113 -9.84 12.82 10.73
C GLY A 113 -9.57 14.28 10.31
N GLU A 114 -8.47 14.86 10.79
CA GLU A 114 -8.06 16.24 10.47
C GLU A 114 -7.19 16.34 9.21
N THR A 115 -6.77 15.23 8.61
CA THR A 115 -5.96 15.25 7.38
C THR A 115 -6.72 15.90 6.21
N ALA A 116 -5.99 16.56 5.32
CA ALA A 116 -6.58 17.18 4.13
C ALA A 116 -7.27 16.15 3.22
N PHE A 117 -6.69 14.95 3.10
CA PHE A 117 -7.31 13.84 2.36
C PHE A 117 -8.69 13.47 2.94
N GLU A 118 -8.79 13.35 4.26
CA GLU A 118 -10.04 12.95 4.91
C GLU A 118 -11.15 14.00 4.72
N LYS A 119 -10.78 15.29 4.76
CA LYS A 119 -11.70 16.41 4.63
C LYS A 119 -12.09 16.78 3.19
N THR A 120 -11.38 16.27 2.20
CA THR A 120 -11.63 16.61 0.79
C THR A 120 -12.59 15.60 0.16
N ASP A 121 -13.73 16.06 -0.34
CA ASP A 121 -14.64 15.21 -1.09
C ASP A 121 -14.07 14.83 -2.45
N ALA A 122 -14.24 13.56 -2.82
CA ALA A 122 -13.86 13.08 -4.13
C ALA A 122 -14.75 13.69 -5.22
N THR A 123 -14.17 14.06 -6.37
CA THR A 123 -14.96 14.55 -7.52
C THR A 123 -15.97 13.49 -7.96
N ALA A 124 -17.15 13.96 -8.41
CA ALA A 124 -18.17 13.09 -9.02
C ALA A 124 -17.76 12.60 -10.42
N THR A 125 -16.80 13.26 -11.08
CA THR A 125 -16.30 12.86 -12.40
C THR A 125 -15.71 11.45 -12.33
N ALA A 126 -16.14 10.58 -13.26
CA ALA A 126 -15.60 9.23 -13.36
C ALA A 126 -14.14 9.29 -13.80
N ILE A 127 -13.36 8.38 -13.25
CA ILE A 127 -11.97 8.10 -13.65
C ILE A 127 -11.98 6.70 -14.28
N ASP A 128 -11.39 6.57 -15.47
CA ASP A 128 -11.27 5.28 -16.14
C ASP A 128 -10.34 4.35 -15.35
N GLU A 129 -10.60 3.05 -15.39
CA GLU A 129 -9.82 2.06 -14.63
C GLU A 129 -8.32 2.16 -14.93
N GLN A 130 -7.96 2.34 -16.20
CA GLN A 130 -6.55 2.47 -16.61
C GLN A 130 -5.90 3.74 -16.07
N GLU A 131 -6.65 4.83 -15.90
CA GLU A 131 -6.13 6.09 -15.37
C GLU A 131 -5.64 5.94 -13.92
N TYR A 132 -6.26 5.07 -13.12
CA TYR A 132 -5.76 4.77 -11.76
C TYR A 132 -4.35 4.17 -11.78
N PHE A 133 -4.01 3.39 -12.79
CA PHE A 133 -2.65 2.86 -12.98
C PHE A 133 -1.71 3.92 -13.55
N ASP A 134 -2.14 4.61 -14.60
CA ASP A 134 -1.30 5.59 -15.31
C ASP A 134 -0.94 6.78 -14.43
N HIS A 135 -1.87 7.25 -13.60
CA HIS A 135 -1.68 8.37 -12.68
C HIS A 135 -1.29 7.95 -11.27
N GLY A 136 -1.38 6.67 -10.93
CA GLY A 136 -1.09 6.10 -9.60
C GLY A 136 0.18 5.26 -9.52
N ILE A 137 1.22 5.54 -10.31
CA ILE A 137 2.46 4.75 -10.37
C ILE A 137 3.10 4.62 -8.98
N LEU A 138 3.11 5.68 -8.18
CA LEU A 138 3.61 5.67 -6.82
C LEU A 138 2.73 4.80 -5.89
N MET A 139 1.42 4.76 -6.11
CA MET A 139 0.53 3.89 -5.35
C MET A 139 0.82 2.41 -5.65
N VAL A 140 1.04 2.06 -6.92
CA VAL A 140 1.49 0.71 -7.31
C VAL A 140 2.80 0.34 -6.63
N ALA A 141 3.75 1.30 -6.56
CA ALA A 141 5.02 1.11 -5.87
C ALA A 141 4.83 0.85 -4.36
N PHE A 142 3.94 1.59 -3.68
CA PHE A 142 3.60 1.36 -2.27
C PHE A 142 2.99 -0.02 -2.05
N VAL A 143 2.04 -0.43 -2.90
CA VAL A 143 1.40 -1.76 -2.79
C VAL A 143 2.45 -2.85 -2.94
N ARG A 144 3.28 -2.79 -4.00
CA ARG A 144 4.35 -3.78 -4.18
C ARG A 144 5.29 -3.82 -2.98
N ALA A 145 5.83 -2.68 -2.58
CA ALA A 145 6.79 -2.62 -1.48
C ALA A 145 6.19 -3.14 -0.16
N GLY A 146 4.99 -2.71 0.19
CA GLY A 146 4.33 -3.13 1.43
C GLY A 146 4.00 -4.62 1.45
N VAL A 147 3.48 -5.16 0.34
CA VAL A 147 3.09 -6.58 0.24
C VAL A 147 4.32 -7.49 0.25
N GLU A 148 5.37 -7.17 -0.52
CA GLU A 148 6.62 -7.95 -0.52
C GLU A 148 7.28 -7.91 0.86
N LEU A 149 7.45 -6.73 1.47
CA LEU A 149 8.05 -6.62 2.80
C LEU A 149 7.25 -7.35 3.88
N ALA A 150 5.92 -7.26 3.85
CA ALA A 150 5.09 -7.99 4.81
C ALA A 150 5.28 -9.49 4.68
N PHE A 151 5.29 -10.01 3.45
CA PHE A 151 5.53 -11.42 3.18
C PHE A 151 6.92 -11.85 3.64
N GLU A 152 7.97 -11.15 3.18
CA GLU A 152 9.38 -11.46 3.49
C GLU A 152 9.62 -11.45 5.00
N THR A 153 9.16 -10.40 5.71
CA THR A 153 9.34 -10.26 7.16
C THR A 153 8.65 -11.40 7.94
N MET A 154 7.45 -11.82 7.51
CA MET A 154 6.75 -12.93 8.13
C MET A 154 7.46 -14.27 7.89
N VAL A 155 7.94 -14.51 6.68
CA VAL A 155 8.68 -15.74 6.35
C VAL A 155 10.01 -15.80 7.11
N ASP A 156 10.73 -14.69 7.18
CA ASP A 156 11.99 -14.60 7.94
C ASP A 156 11.77 -14.82 9.46
N ALA A 157 10.59 -14.46 9.97
CA ALA A 157 10.17 -14.76 11.34
C ALA A 157 9.68 -16.21 11.54
N GLY A 158 9.74 -17.06 10.51
CA GLY A 158 9.36 -18.47 10.58
C GLY A 158 7.89 -18.77 10.32
N ILE A 159 7.11 -17.80 9.85
CA ILE A 159 5.72 -18.01 9.41
C ILE A 159 5.72 -18.72 8.06
N LYS A 160 4.84 -19.69 7.88
CA LYS A 160 4.71 -20.42 6.61
C LYS A 160 4.35 -19.49 5.46
N GLU A 161 4.90 -19.73 4.29
CA GLU A 161 4.69 -18.90 3.09
C GLU A 161 3.21 -18.75 2.73
N GLU A 162 2.39 -19.80 2.89
CA GLU A 162 0.96 -19.75 2.62
C GLU A 162 0.24 -18.79 3.56
N SER A 163 0.57 -18.83 4.86
CA SER A 163 0.02 -17.90 5.85
C SER A 163 0.50 -16.47 5.58
N ALA A 164 1.79 -16.30 5.31
CA ALA A 164 2.35 -15.00 4.96
C ALA A 164 1.70 -14.39 3.70
N TYR A 165 1.38 -15.22 2.69
CA TYR A 165 0.64 -14.81 1.50
C TYR A 165 -0.77 -14.29 1.84
N TYR A 166 -1.51 -15.01 2.69
CA TYR A 166 -2.86 -14.59 3.09
C TYR A 166 -2.83 -13.28 3.86
N GLU A 167 -1.94 -13.16 4.84
CA GLU A 167 -1.79 -11.98 5.71
C GLU A 167 -1.17 -10.75 5.00
N SER A 168 -0.61 -10.94 3.82
CA SER A 168 -0.06 -9.86 3.01
C SER A 168 -0.88 -9.61 1.75
N LEU A 169 -0.63 -10.34 0.68
CA LEU A 169 -1.22 -10.07 -0.64
C LEU A 169 -2.73 -10.24 -0.65
N HIS A 170 -3.25 -11.32 -0.03
CA HIS A 170 -4.68 -11.64 -0.10
C HIS A 170 -5.54 -10.68 0.73
N GLU A 171 -5.03 -10.16 1.84
CA GLU A 171 -5.76 -9.22 2.71
C GLU A 171 -5.72 -7.76 2.21
N THR A 172 -4.70 -7.38 1.45
CA THR A 172 -4.54 -6.00 1.00
C THR A 172 -5.76 -5.46 0.22
N PRO A 173 -6.41 -6.21 -0.69
CA PRO A 173 -7.63 -5.77 -1.36
C PRO A 173 -8.80 -5.48 -0.42
N LEU A 174 -8.91 -6.17 0.71
CA LEU A 174 -9.98 -5.93 1.70
C LEU A 174 -9.80 -4.58 2.38
N ILE A 175 -8.56 -4.23 2.73
CA ILE A 175 -8.20 -2.92 3.28
C ILE A 175 -8.51 -1.82 2.26
N ALA A 176 -8.04 -2.00 1.03
CA ALA A 176 -8.25 -1.05 -0.07
C ALA A 176 -9.73 -0.81 -0.37
N ASN A 177 -10.55 -1.87 -0.39
CA ASN A 177 -12.00 -1.80 -0.54
C ASN A 177 -12.66 -1.00 0.61
N THR A 178 -12.17 -1.16 1.83
CA THR A 178 -12.67 -0.41 2.97
C THR A 178 -12.32 1.08 2.86
N ILE A 179 -11.10 1.41 2.40
CA ILE A 179 -10.69 2.80 2.13
C ILE A 179 -11.59 3.42 1.04
N ALA A 180 -11.88 2.69 -0.03
CA ALA A 180 -12.76 3.16 -1.11
C ALA A 180 -14.14 3.55 -0.60
N ARG A 181 -14.69 2.83 0.36
CA ARG A 181 -16.05 3.07 0.91
C ARG A 181 -16.08 4.04 2.08
N LYS A 182 -15.02 4.15 2.86
CA LYS A 182 -15.05 4.78 4.19
C LYS A 182 -13.91 5.78 4.44
N LYS A 183 -12.96 5.93 3.49
CA LYS A 183 -11.68 6.62 3.70
C LYS A 183 -10.91 6.05 4.91
N LEU A 184 -9.96 6.81 5.46
CA LEU A 184 -9.04 6.31 6.49
C LEU A 184 -9.65 6.32 7.88
N PHE A 185 -10.36 7.40 8.24
CA PHE A 185 -10.91 7.55 9.60
C PHE A 185 -11.89 6.42 9.94
N GLU A 186 -12.89 6.21 9.09
CA GLU A 186 -13.87 5.14 9.30
C GLU A 186 -13.30 3.75 8.98
N MET A 187 -12.33 3.63 8.06
CA MET A 187 -11.63 2.35 7.82
C MET A 187 -10.98 1.85 9.11
N ASN A 188 -10.24 2.70 9.81
CA ASN A 188 -9.60 2.32 11.07
C ASN A 188 -10.61 1.95 12.17
N ARG A 189 -11.78 2.58 12.20
CA ARG A 189 -12.82 2.30 13.20
C ARG A 189 -13.61 1.00 12.97
N VAL A 190 -13.57 0.43 11.77
CA VAL A 190 -14.32 -0.78 11.44
C VAL A 190 -13.46 -2.04 11.39
N ILE A 191 -12.14 -1.89 11.45
CA ILE A 191 -11.21 -3.00 11.63
C ILE A 191 -11.06 -3.35 13.11
N SER A 192 -10.26 -4.36 13.46
CA SER A 192 -10.03 -4.70 14.87
C SER A 192 -9.21 -3.62 15.60
N ASP A 193 -9.42 -3.45 16.90
CA ASP A 193 -8.68 -2.50 17.74
C ASP A 193 -7.15 -2.69 17.61
N THR A 194 -6.71 -3.94 17.55
CA THR A 194 -5.29 -4.29 17.33
C THR A 194 -4.79 -3.80 15.97
N ALA A 195 -5.61 -3.94 14.92
CA ALA A 195 -5.24 -3.50 13.59
C ALA A 195 -5.24 -1.96 13.49
N GLU A 196 -6.20 -1.29 14.10
CA GLU A 196 -6.24 0.18 14.19
C GLU A 196 -5.01 0.72 14.91
N TYR A 197 -4.72 0.19 16.11
CA TYR A 197 -3.56 0.60 16.89
C TYR A 197 -2.25 0.43 16.11
N GLY A 198 -2.06 -0.73 15.50
CA GLY A 198 -0.88 -1.02 14.66
C GLY A 198 -0.80 -0.16 13.41
N CYS A 199 -1.93 0.17 12.78
CA CYS A 199 -2.01 1.09 11.64
C CYS A 199 -1.44 2.47 12.00
N TYR A 200 -1.89 3.04 13.12
CA TYR A 200 -1.42 4.36 13.56
C TYR A 200 0.03 4.35 14.01
N LEU A 201 0.47 3.31 14.73
CA LEU A 201 1.89 3.17 15.11
C LEU A 201 2.79 3.17 13.88
N PHE A 202 2.42 2.38 12.86
CA PHE A 202 3.17 2.31 11.62
C PHE A 202 3.17 3.65 10.88
N ASP A 203 2.01 4.25 10.67
CA ASP A 203 1.86 5.52 9.97
C ASP A 203 2.68 6.63 10.63
N HIS A 204 2.60 6.72 11.96
CA HIS A 204 3.34 7.72 12.74
C HIS A 204 4.86 7.57 12.61
N ALA A 205 5.35 6.34 12.60
CA ALA A 205 6.78 6.05 12.43
C ALA A 205 7.25 6.17 10.98
N CYS A 206 6.41 5.82 9.99
CA CYS A 206 6.77 5.74 8.59
C CYS A 206 6.84 7.12 7.91
N LYS A 207 5.90 8.02 8.19
CA LYS A 207 5.87 9.35 7.56
C LYS A 207 7.19 10.12 7.66
N PRO A 208 7.84 10.25 8.82
CA PRO A 208 9.13 10.95 8.93
C PRO A 208 10.23 10.28 8.10
N LEU A 209 10.25 8.94 8.03
CA LEU A 209 11.25 8.21 7.25
C LEU A 209 11.10 8.45 5.75
N LEU A 210 9.89 8.67 5.27
CA LEU A 210 9.60 8.92 3.86
C LEU A 210 9.72 10.40 3.46
N ALA A 211 10.02 11.30 4.39
CA ALA A 211 10.03 12.75 4.12
C ALA A 211 11.00 13.14 2.99
N ASP A 212 12.22 12.60 2.99
CA ASP A 212 13.21 12.90 1.94
C ASP A 212 12.88 12.20 0.62
N PHE A 213 12.39 10.98 0.65
CA PHE A 213 11.88 10.28 -0.52
C PHE A 213 10.76 11.09 -1.20
N MET A 214 9.79 11.58 -0.45
CA MET A 214 8.69 12.38 -0.98
C MET A 214 9.11 13.73 -1.58
N LYS A 215 10.27 14.31 -1.18
CA LYS A 215 10.80 15.50 -1.85
C LYS A 215 11.16 15.27 -3.31
N SER A 216 11.60 14.06 -3.65
CA SER A 216 11.96 13.67 -5.02
C SER A 216 10.76 13.32 -5.91
N ILE A 217 9.57 13.17 -5.34
CA ILE A 217 8.36 12.77 -6.05
C ILE A 217 7.74 13.96 -6.78
N ASP A 218 7.34 13.73 -8.03
CA ASP A 218 6.65 14.69 -8.88
C ASP A 218 5.31 14.14 -9.43
N THR A 219 4.60 14.97 -10.19
CA THR A 219 3.30 14.59 -10.74
C THR A 219 3.35 13.53 -11.85
N ALA A 220 4.52 13.23 -12.38
CA ALA A 220 4.65 12.17 -13.39
C ALA A 220 4.36 10.78 -12.80
N VAL A 221 4.68 10.59 -11.51
CA VAL A 221 4.47 9.31 -10.83
C VAL A 221 3.22 9.28 -9.95
N ILE A 222 2.62 10.47 -9.67
CA ILE A 222 1.37 10.57 -8.93
C ILE A 222 0.55 11.78 -9.40
N GLY A 223 -0.57 11.53 -10.05
CA GLY A 223 -1.57 12.54 -10.42
C GLY A 223 -1.67 12.92 -11.91
N LYS A 224 -0.60 12.80 -12.73
CA LYS A 224 -0.63 13.14 -14.17
C LYS A 224 -0.18 12.01 -15.08
N GLY A 225 0.60 11.06 -14.56
CA GLY A 225 1.17 9.97 -15.32
C GLY A 225 2.41 10.34 -16.14
N MET A 226 3.15 9.31 -16.50
CA MET A 226 4.36 9.41 -17.33
C MET A 226 4.02 9.24 -18.81
N PRO A 227 4.68 10.00 -19.70
CA PRO A 227 4.58 9.69 -21.12
C PRO A 227 5.18 8.31 -21.40
N SER A 228 4.50 7.53 -22.23
CA SER A 228 5.07 6.26 -22.71
C SER A 228 6.33 6.54 -23.53
N LYS A 229 7.43 5.90 -23.15
CA LYS A 229 8.74 6.03 -23.82
C LYS A 229 9.30 4.65 -24.10
N GLY A 230 10.14 4.58 -25.13
CA GLY A 230 10.97 3.39 -25.35
C GLY A 230 11.84 3.13 -24.11
N VAL A 231 11.96 1.87 -23.73
CA VAL A 231 12.75 1.43 -22.58
C VAL A 231 13.87 0.49 -23.02
N ASP A 232 14.88 0.36 -22.17
CA ASP A 232 15.88 -0.68 -22.34
C ASP A 232 15.23 -2.06 -22.13
N ASN A 233 15.26 -2.89 -23.17
CA ASN A 233 14.69 -4.24 -23.12
C ASN A 233 15.40 -5.13 -22.10
N GLN A 234 16.71 -4.97 -21.86
CA GLN A 234 17.43 -5.74 -20.87
C GLN A 234 16.95 -5.40 -19.45
N ALA A 235 16.77 -4.11 -19.16
CA ALA A 235 16.20 -3.66 -17.88
C ALA A 235 14.78 -4.22 -17.68
N LEU A 236 13.94 -4.18 -18.71
CA LEU A 236 12.57 -4.71 -18.63
C LEU A 236 12.54 -6.23 -18.40
N ILE A 237 13.40 -6.99 -19.08
CA ILE A 237 13.55 -8.43 -18.89
C ILE A 237 14.00 -8.73 -17.45
N ALA A 238 14.98 -7.98 -16.95
CA ALA A 238 15.49 -8.15 -15.58
C ALA A 238 14.41 -7.87 -14.52
N VAL A 239 13.63 -6.79 -14.68
CA VAL A 239 12.53 -6.45 -13.78
C VAL A 239 11.45 -7.54 -13.82
N ASN A 240 11.01 -7.96 -15.00
CA ASN A 240 10.02 -9.02 -15.14
C ASN A 240 10.49 -10.35 -14.51
N ALA A 241 11.78 -10.68 -14.64
CA ALA A 241 12.36 -11.87 -14.02
C ALA A 241 12.34 -11.76 -12.47
N LYS A 242 12.71 -10.61 -11.93
CA LYS A 242 12.66 -10.38 -10.48
C LYS A 242 11.24 -10.50 -9.92
N LEU A 243 10.25 -9.87 -10.57
CA LEU A 243 8.86 -9.96 -10.17
C LEU A 243 8.36 -11.42 -10.15
N ARG A 244 8.50 -12.14 -11.27
CA ARG A 244 7.99 -13.51 -11.43
C ARG A 244 8.70 -14.53 -10.53
N ASN A 245 9.95 -14.31 -10.19
CA ASN A 245 10.72 -15.23 -9.36
C ASN A 245 10.57 -14.97 -7.87
N HIS A 246 9.90 -13.92 -7.46
CA HIS A 246 9.66 -13.65 -6.04
C HIS A 246 8.87 -14.81 -5.39
N PRO A 247 9.24 -15.28 -4.17
CA PRO A 247 8.56 -16.40 -3.51
C PRO A 247 7.04 -16.21 -3.39
N ILE A 248 6.58 -15.00 -3.09
CA ILE A 248 5.14 -14.67 -3.00
C ILE A 248 4.37 -14.97 -4.29
N GLU A 249 5.00 -14.80 -5.47
CA GLU A 249 4.36 -15.11 -6.75
C GLU A 249 4.20 -16.62 -6.94
N LYS A 250 5.19 -17.39 -6.52
CA LYS A 250 5.18 -18.86 -6.62
C LYS A 250 4.12 -19.47 -5.73
N VAL A 251 4.13 -19.13 -4.43
CA VAL A 251 3.11 -19.61 -3.49
C VAL A 251 1.72 -19.08 -3.88
N GLY A 252 1.63 -17.83 -4.30
CA GLY A 252 0.38 -17.21 -4.75
C GLY A 252 -0.23 -17.90 -5.96
N ALA A 253 0.56 -18.29 -6.96
CA ALA A 253 0.08 -19.04 -8.11
C ALA A 253 -0.56 -20.38 -7.70
N THR A 254 0.07 -21.10 -6.77
CA THR A 254 -0.45 -22.36 -6.23
C THR A 254 -1.76 -22.14 -5.49
N LEU A 255 -1.81 -21.17 -4.58
CA LEU A 255 -3.01 -20.90 -3.78
C LEU A 255 -4.18 -20.39 -4.63
N ARG A 256 -3.94 -19.44 -5.56
CA ARG A 256 -4.99 -18.96 -6.47
C ARG A 256 -5.55 -20.06 -7.35
N SER A 257 -4.73 -21.01 -7.79
CA SER A 257 -5.22 -22.15 -8.58
C SER A 257 -6.18 -23.07 -7.81
N ALA A 258 -6.06 -23.11 -6.48
CA ALA A 258 -6.93 -23.88 -5.60
C ALA A 258 -8.19 -23.11 -5.15
N MET A 259 -8.25 -21.80 -5.35
CA MET A 259 -9.39 -20.95 -4.98
C MET A 259 -10.52 -21.05 -6.01
N THR A 260 -11.42 -22.01 -5.84
CA THR A 260 -12.51 -22.30 -6.79
C THR A 260 -13.57 -21.18 -6.91
N ALA A 261 -13.67 -20.32 -5.89
CA ALA A 261 -14.62 -19.20 -5.86
C ALA A 261 -14.10 -17.94 -6.60
N MET A 262 -12.82 -17.89 -6.96
CA MET A 262 -12.28 -16.77 -7.74
C MET A 262 -12.68 -16.89 -9.21
N LYS A 263 -13.30 -15.82 -9.76
CA LYS A 263 -13.58 -15.75 -11.20
C LYS A 263 -12.26 -15.82 -11.97
N LYS A 264 -12.20 -16.69 -12.99
CA LYS A 264 -11.09 -16.69 -13.93
C LYS A 264 -11.11 -15.37 -14.70
N ILE A 265 -9.95 -14.69 -14.77
CA ILE A 265 -9.76 -13.58 -15.69
C ILE A 265 -9.68 -14.21 -17.08
N VAL A 266 -10.60 -13.82 -17.97
CA VAL A 266 -10.64 -14.25 -19.36
C VAL A 266 -9.82 -13.26 -20.19
#